data_004cdd3fa1f78caca2bc7f50da81b1c2
#
_entry.id   004cdd3fa1f78caca2bc7f50da81b1c2
#
_cell.length_a   1.000
_cell.length_b   1.000
_cell.length_c   1.000
_cell.angle_alpha   90.00
_cell.angle_beta   90.00
_cell.angle_gamma   90.00
#
_symmetry.space_group_name_H-M   'P 1'
#
loop_
_entity.id
_entity.type
_entity.pdbx_description
1 polymer ?
#
loop_
_entity_poly.entity_id
_entity_poly.type
_entity_poly.pdbx_seq_one_letter_code
_entity_poly.pdbx_strand_id
1 'polypeptide(L)'
;MPEIRAPQKDAYQLILDAIDVGVYRPGDRLVESELAERFGVSRTPIREALQRLETQSLLARDGRSLIVASLDHNQLAELYVVRCELEGLAARLAARHATDEEIKVLRDMVEADRALVDQPSALARANRRFHRQIHLASHNRYLVQQLDLVYRSMALMATTSLAAVGRGETALAEHGKIVDAITDGDSDAAYEALKSHISIAFVQRLKLDAEASAANL
;
A
#
# COMPACT_ATOMS: atom_id res chain seq x y z
N MET A 1 -10.36 -18.04 35.05
CA MET A 1 -10.17 -18.18 33.59
C MET A 1 -9.10 -17.17 33.17
N PRO A 2 -8.03 -17.55 32.45
CA PRO A 2 -7.07 -16.56 31.98
C PRO A 2 -7.77 -15.68 30.93
N GLU A 3 -7.71 -14.37 31.14
CA GLU A 3 -8.12 -13.40 30.14
C GLU A 3 -7.25 -13.57 28.88
N ILE A 4 -7.87 -13.91 27.76
CA ILE A 4 -7.21 -13.91 26.45
C ILE A 4 -7.02 -12.42 26.12
N ARG A 5 -5.88 -11.84 26.51
CA ARG A 5 -5.45 -10.52 26.01
C ARG A 5 -5.35 -10.61 24.49
N ALA A 6 -6.06 -9.72 23.79
CA ALA A 6 -5.86 -9.54 22.36
C ALA A 6 -4.34 -9.39 22.08
N PRO A 7 -3.80 -9.98 21.01
CA PRO A 7 -2.38 -9.88 20.72
C PRO A 7 -2.00 -8.42 20.60
N GLN A 8 -1.21 -7.95 21.56
CA GLN A 8 -0.68 -6.59 21.56
C GLN A 8 0.21 -6.48 20.31
N LYS A 9 -0.10 -5.54 19.41
CA LYS A 9 0.74 -5.28 18.23
C LYS A 9 2.18 -5.07 18.69
N ASP A 10 3.14 -5.74 18.06
CA ASP A 10 4.54 -5.54 18.40
C ASP A 10 5.01 -4.13 18.00
N ALA A 11 6.12 -3.69 18.54
CA ALA A 11 6.67 -2.35 18.28
C ALA A 11 6.92 -2.09 16.80
N TYR A 12 7.34 -3.13 16.06
CA TYR A 12 7.53 -3.06 14.62
C TYR A 12 6.24 -2.71 13.88
N GLN A 13 5.14 -3.41 14.20
CA GLN A 13 3.85 -3.16 13.56
C GLN A 13 3.27 -1.80 13.93
N LEU A 14 3.46 -1.34 15.19
CA LEU A 14 3.03 -0.02 15.63
C LEU A 14 3.72 1.11 14.86
N ILE A 15 5.05 1.01 14.65
CA ILE A 15 5.81 2.00 13.89
C ILE A 15 5.41 1.95 12.41
N LEU A 16 5.32 0.76 11.83
CA LEU A 16 4.93 0.56 10.43
C LEU A 16 3.55 1.15 10.14
N ASP A 17 2.57 0.86 10.99
CA ASP A 17 1.21 1.41 10.87
C ASP A 17 1.23 2.94 10.95
N ALA A 18 2.06 3.52 11.84
CA ALA A 18 2.18 4.97 11.98
C ALA A 18 2.80 5.64 10.74
N ILE A 19 3.75 4.97 10.07
CA ILE A 19 4.27 5.42 8.77
C ILE A 19 3.18 5.30 7.70
N ASP A 20 2.49 4.16 7.65
CA ASP A 20 1.48 3.85 6.63
C ASP A 20 0.27 4.82 6.66
N VAL A 21 -0.12 5.29 7.85
CA VAL A 21 -1.19 6.29 7.98
C VAL A 21 -0.69 7.74 7.93
N GLY A 22 0.62 7.97 7.70
CA GLY A 22 1.22 9.28 7.52
C GLY A 22 1.43 10.07 8.83
N VAL A 23 1.46 9.40 9.97
CA VAL A 23 1.87 10.00 11.26
C VAL A 23 3.35 10.32 11.26
N TYR A 24 4.15 9.45 10.65
CA TYR A 24 5.53 9.70 10.28
C TYR A 24 5.65 9.69 8.75
N ARG A 25 6.20 10.76 8.19
CA ARG A 25 6.35 10.97 6.75
C ARG A 25 7.80 10.76 6.32
N PRO A 26 8.07 10.52 5.04
CA PRO A 26 9.44 10.52 4.51
C PRO A 26 10.24 11.74 4.99
N GLY A 27 11.42 11.50 5.55
CA GLY A 27 12.30 12.50 6.14
C GLY A 27 12.08 12.76 7.65
N ASP A 28 10.96 12.33 8.22
CA ASP A 28 10.70 12.51 9.66
C ASP A 28 11.69 11.68 10.50
N ARG A 29 12.22 12.30 11.54
CA ARG A 29 13.13 11.66 12.47
C ARG A 29 12.38 10.77 13.45
N LEU A 30 12.90 9.56 13.68
CA LEU A 30 12.38 8.61 14.63
C LEU A 30 13.32 8.52 15.86
N VAL A 31 12.80 8.87 17.05
CA VAL A 31 13.55 8.86 18.30
C VAL A 31 13.03 7.75 19.20
N GLU A 32 13.93 6.85 19.65
CA GLU A 32 13.56 5.68 20.48
C GLU A 32 12.72 6.05 21.71
N SER A 33 13.08 7.13 22.42
CA SER A 33 12.38 7.56 23.63
C SER A 33 10.96 8.07 23.36
N GLU A 34 10.77 8.83 22.29
CA GLU A 34 9.47 9.38 21.89
C GLU A 34 8.52 8.27 21.41
N LEU A 35 9.06 7.30 20.64
CA LEU A 35 8.30 6.14 20.19
C LEU A 35 7.90 5.23 21.36
N ALA A 36 8.82 5.00 22.32
CA ALA A 36 8.54 4.21 23.52
C ALA A 36 7.42 4.83 24.37
N GLU A 37 7.48 6.14 24.56
CA GLU A 37 6.43 6.91 25.27
C GLU A 37 5.11 6.87 24.50
N ARG A 38 5.14 7.18 23.19
CA ARG A 38 3.94 7.23 22.35
C ARG A 38 3.19 5.91 22.30
N PHE A 39 3.89 4.80 22.20
CA PHE A 39 3.28 3.48 22.06
C PHE A 39 3.11 2.74 23.40
N GLY A 40 3.59 3.30 24.50
CA GLY A 40 3.47 2.69 25.83
C GLY A 40 4.27 1.39 25.97
N VAL A 41 5.41 1.27 25.29
CA VAL A 41 6.30 0.11 25.32
C VAL A 41 7.70 0.50 25.79
N SER A 42 8.50 -0.48 26.24
CA SER A 42 9.89 -0.21 26.63
C SER A 42 10.79 0.10 25.42
N ARG A 43 11.99 0.67 25.65
CA ARG A 43 12.92 1.05 24.57
C ARG A 43 13.50 -0.13 23.80
N THR A 44 13.65 -1.29 24.45
CA THR A 44 14.26 -2.48 23.81
C THR A 44 13.49 -2.94 22.58
N PRO A 45 12.17 -3.27 22.66
CA PRO A 45 11.41 -3.64 21.47
C PRO A 45 11.33 -2.52 20.41
N ILE A 46 11.36 -1.24 20.80
CA ILE A 46 11.44 -0.14 19.84
C ILE A 46 12.76 -0.18 19.07
N ARG A 47 13.91 -0.37 19.76
CA ARG A 47 15.21 -0.46 19.12
C ARG A 47 15.29 -1.62 18.14
N GLU A 48 14.82 -2.80 18.52
CA GLU A 48 14.75 -3.99 17.66
C GLU A 48 13.86 -3.72 16.42
N ALA A 49 12.72 -3.09 16.62
CA ALA A 49 11.82 -2.69 15.54
C ALA A 49 12.48 -1.71 14.56
N LEU A 50 13.15 -0.68 15.06
CA LEU A 50 13.88 0.30 14.26
C LEU A 50 15.00 -0.34 13.44
N GLN A 51 15.79 -1.24 14.03
CA GLN A 51 16.83 -2.00 13.32
C GLN A 51 16.25 -2.85 12.20
N ARG A 52 15.11 -3.52 12.46
CA ARG A 52 14.41 -4.32 11.45
C ARG A 52 13.89 -3.47 10.30
N LEU A 53 13.28 -2.30 10.59
CA LEU A 53 12.81 -1.35 9.58
C LEU A 53 13.96 -0.77 8.76
N GLU A 54 15.11 -0.48 9.38
CA GLU A 54 16.35 -0.04 8.71
C GLU A 54 16.87 -1.13 7.75
N THR A 55 16.93 -2.38 8.20
CA THR A 55 17.33 -3.54 7.36
C THR A 55 16.41 -3.73 6.16
N GLN A 56 15.15 -3.34 6.28
CA GLN A 56 14.15 -3.41 5.20
C GLN A 56 14.11 -2.14 4.34
N SER A 57 15.06 -1.21 4.52
CA SER A 57 15.14 0.07 3.80
C SER A 57 13.91 0.97 3.96
N LEU A 58 13.10 0.75 5.01
CA LEU A 58 11.99 1.62 5.37
C LEU A 58 12.45 2.81 6.21
N LEU A 59 13.61 2.69 6.84
CA LEU A 59 14.33 3.78 7.50
C LEU A 59 15.70 3.94 6.88
N ALA A 60 16.21 5.16 6.90
CA ALA A 60 17.54 5.52 6.45
C ALA A 60 18.30 6.28 7.56
N ARG A 61 19.63 6.34 7.45
CA ARG A 61 20.44 7.16 8.34
C ARG A 61 20.69 8.54 7.73
N ASP A 62 20.39 9.55 8.52
CA ASP A 62 20.83 10.93 8.29
C ASP A 62 21.76 11.33 9.45
N GLY A 63 23.08 11.25 9.21
CA GLY A 63 24.08 11.39 10.23
C GLY A 63 23.93 10.35 11.36
N ARG A 64 23.59 10.81 12.57
CA ARG A 64 23.34 9.93 13.73
C ARG A 64 21.87 9.60 13.95
N SER A 65 20.98 10.14 13.11
CA SER A 65 19.54 9.99 13.25
C SER A 65 19.02 8.89 12.35
N LEU A 66 17.95 8.21 12.77
CA LEU A 66 17.12 7.40 11.89
C LEU A 66 15.95 8.27 11.41
N ILE A 67 15.72 8.27 10.11
CA ILE A 67 14.63 8.97 9.46
C ILE A 67 13.78 7.97 8.67
N VAL A 68 12.52 8.28 8.44
CA VAL A 68 11.69 7.55 7.46
C VAL A 68 12.33 7.74 6.09
N ALA A 69 12.59 6.65 5.39
CA ALA A 69 13.20 6.70 4.06
C ALA A 69 12.25 7.38 3.06
N SER A 70 12.81 7.89 1.97
CA SER A 70 12.08 8.35 0.80
C SER A 70 12.53 7.55 -0.41
N LEU A 71 11.65 7.38 -1.37
CA LEU A 71 12.00 6.79 -2.66
C LEU A 71 12.38 7.91 -3.62
N ASP A 72 13.55 7.78 -4.25
CA ASP A 72 13.90 8.62 -5.39
C ASP A 72 13.12 8.17 -6.64
N HIS A 73 13.25 8.95 -7.71
CA HIS A 73 12.52 8.72 -8.97
C HIS A 73 12.83 7.37 -9.62
N ASN A 74 14.07 6.91 -9.55
CA ASN A 74 14.50 5.63 -10.11
C ASN A 74 13.97 4.48 -9.26
N GLN A 75 14.13 4.57 -7.94
CA GLN A 75 13.61 3.58 -6.99
C GLN A 75 12.08 3.43 -7.11
N LEU A 76 11.37 4.54 -7.33
CA LEU A 76 9.94 4.53 -7.56
C LEU A 76 9.60 3.77 -8.85
N ALA A 77 10.32 4.04 -9.96
CA ALA A 77 10.09 3.34 -11.22
C ALA A 77 10.38 1.83 -11.10
N GLU A 78 11.48 1.44 -10.47
CA GLU A 78 11.82 0.04 -10.19
C GLU A 78 10.74 -0.66 -9.37
N LEU A 79 10.24 0.00 -8.30
CA LEU A 79 9.17 -0.53 -7.46
C LEU A 79 7.89 -0.78 -8.28
N TYR A 80 7.50 0.16 -9.15
CA TYR A 80 6.30 0.03 -9.96
C TYR A 80 6.40 -1.06 -11.03
N VAL A 81 7.59 -1.33 -11.58
CA VAL A 81 7.81 -2.48 -12.48
C VAL A 81 7.49 -3.79 -11.76
N VAL A 82 8.07 -4.00 -10.57
CA VAL A 82 7.82 -5.21 -9.77
C VAL A 82 6.35 -5.29 -9.34
N ARG A 83 5.79 -4.17 -8.91
CA ARG A 83 4.38 -4.08 -8.50
C ARG A 83 3.43 -4.49 -9.61
N CYS A 84 3.61 -3.97 -10.84
CA CYS A 84 2.80 -4.30 -12.00
C CYS A 84 2.74 -5.81 -12.26
N GLU A 85 3.90 -6.47 -12.24
CA GLU A 85 3.98 -7.91 -12.52
C GLU A 85 3.34 -8.74 -11.41
N LEU A 86 3.63 -8.44 -10.15
CA LEU A 86 3.11 -9.21 -9.02
C LEU A 86 1.60 -9.01 -8.83
N GLU A 87 1.11 -7.77 -8.96
CA GLU A 87 -0.34 -7.51 -8.85
C GLU A 87 -1.11 -8.05 -10.05
N GLY A 88 -0.57 -7.93 -11.27
CA GLY A 88 -1.15 -8.57 -12.45
C GLY A 88 -1.26 -10.09 -12.27
N LEU A 89 -0.19 -10.74 -11.77
CA LEU A 89 -0.24 -12.16 -11.44
C LEU A 89 -1.30 -12.48 -10.37
N ALA A 90 -1.47 -11.61 -9.37
CA ALA A 90 -2.51 -11.81 -8.36
C ALA A 90 -3.92 -11.78 -8.97
N ALA A 91 -4.21 -10.83 -9.86
CA ALA A 91 -5.50 -10.76 -10.56
C ALA A 91 -5.73 -11.98 -11.48
N ARG A 92 -4.70 -12.40 -12.20
CA ARG A 92 -4.73 -13.62 -13.04
C ARG A 92 -5.10 -14.86 -12.23
N LEU A 93 -4.50 -15.01 -11.05
CA LEU A 93 -4.78 -16.14 -10.16
C LEU A 93 -6.14 -15.99 -9.49
N ALA A 94 -6.56 -14.78 -9.10
CA ALA A 94 -7.88 -14.52 -8.56
C ALA A 94 -8.98 -14.92 -9.56
N ALA A 95 -8.81 -14.62 -10.85
CA ALA A 95 -9.76 -15.05 -11.88
C ALA A 95 -9.90 -16.58 -12.00
N ARG A 96 -8.92 -17.35 -11.51
CA ARG A 96 -8.96 -18.83 -11.51
C ARG A 96 -9.46 -19.43 -10.21
N HIS A 97 -9.22 -18.75 -9.09
CA HIS A 97 -9.31 -19.35 -7.77
C HIS A 97 -10.32 -18.68 -6.84
N ALA A 98 -10.73 -17.42 -7.14
CA ALA A 98 -11.66 -16.70 -6.28
C ALA A 98 -12.99 -17.43 -6.17
N THR A 99 -13.54 -17.49 -4.96
CA THR A 99 -14.90 -17.98 -4.74
C THR A 99 -15.93 -16.91 -5.08
N ASP A 100 -17.19 -17.33 -5.27
CA ASP A 100 -18.29 -16.38 -5.54
C ASP A 100 -18.45 -15.35 -4.41
N GLU A 101 -18.18 -15.75 -3.16
CA GLU A 101 -18.22 -14.86 -2.00
C GLU A 101 -17.10 -13.82 -2.05
N GLU A 102 -15.88 -14.23 -2.43
CA GLU A 102 -14.75 -13.31 -2.57
C GLU A 102 -14.98 -12.29 -3.71
N ILE A 103 -15.55 -12.75 -4.83
CA ILE A 103 -15.95 -11.89 -5.95
C ILE A 103 -17.02 -10.89 -5.50
N LYS A 104 -18.03 -11.36 -4.75
CA LYS A 104 -19.05 -10.49 -4.18
C LYS A 104 -18.44 -9.42 -3.27
N VAL A 105 -17.50 -9.79 -2.40
CA VAL A 105 -16.80 -8.83 -1.54
C VAL A 105 -16.07 -7.78 -2.37
N LEU A 106 -15.37 -8.15 -3.44
CA LEU A 106 -14.69 -7.21 -4.34
C LEU A 106 -15.68 -6.22 -4.99
N ARG A 107 -16.84 -6.69 -5.45
CA ARG A 107 -17.91 -5.83 -6.02
C ARG A 107 -18.45 -4.86 -4.98
N ASP A 108 -18.77 -5.36 -3.79
CA ASP A 108 -19.29 -4.56 -2.68
C ASP A 108 -18.27 -3.46 -2.27
N MET A 109 -16.97 -3.75 -2.30
CA MET A 109 -15.91 -2.77 -2.03
C MET A 109 -15.88 -1.66 -3.08
N VAL A 110 -15.93 -2.00 -4.38
CA VAL A 110 -15.95 -0.99 -5.46
C VAL A 110 -17.17 -0.07 -5.33
N GLU A 111 -18.33 -0.62 -5.01
CA GLU A 111 -19.55 0.19 -4.86
C GLU A 111 -19.49 1.09 -3.61
N ALA A 112 -19.04 0.56 -2.48
CA ALA A 112 -18.87 1.35 -1.26
C ALA A 112 -17.85 2.50 -1.42
N ASP A 113 -16.79 2.29 -2.19
CA ASP A 113 -15.71 3.25 -2.38
C ASP A 113 -16.15 4.47 -3.22
N ARG A 114 -17.27 4.40 -3.96
CA ARG A 114 -17.86 5.54 -4.68
C ARG A 114 -18.16 6.74 -3.78
N ALA A 115 -18.55 6.49 -2.54
CA ALA A 115 -18.80 7.54 -1.55
C ALA A 115 -17.53 8.27 -1.08
N LEU A 116 -16.34 7.78 -1.46
CA LEU A 116 -15.03 8.30 -1.04
C LEU A 116 -14.30 9.08 -2.15
N VAL A 117 -14.91 9.26 -3.34
CA VAL A 117 -14.27 9.85 -4.53
C VAL A 117 -13.67 11.23 -4.23
N ASP A 118 -14.39 12.07 -3.49
CA ASP A 118 -13.96 13.42 -3.12
C ASP A 118 -13.06 13.46 -1.87
N GLN A 119 -12.64 12.30 -1.37
CA GLN A 119 -11.82 12.14 -0.17
C GLN A 119 -10.54 11.32 -0.48
N PRO A 120 -9.51 11.91 -1.14
CA PRO A 120 -8.36 11.16 -1.66
C PRO A 120 -7.65 10.28 -0.62
N SER A 121 -7.51 10.75 0.62
CA SER A 121 -6.86 9.97 1.69
C SER A 121 -7.72 8.79 2.15
N ALA A 122 -9.04 8.94 2.22
CA ALA A 122 -9.95 7.84 2.55
C ALA A 122 -10.01 6.82 1.40
N LEU A 123 -10.11 7.31 0.17
CA LEU A 123 -10.10 6.49 -1.04
C LEU A 123 -8.78 5.72 -1.19
N ALA A 124 -7.62 6.32 -0.85
CA ALA A 124 -6.34 5.62 -0.87
C ALA A 124 -6.29 4.44 0.12
N ARG A 125 -6.89 4.59 1.31
CA ARG A 125 -7.01 3.48 2.26
C ARG A 125 -7.94 2.38 1.75
N ALA A 126 -9.07 2.76 1.14
CA ALA A 126 -10.01 1.85 0.50
C ALA A 126 -9.36 1.09 -0.66
N ASN A 127 -8.66 1.80 -1.54
CA ASN A 127 -7.88 1.24 -2.64
C ASN A 127 -6.88 0.18 -2.16
N ARG A 128 -6.14 0.43 -1.07
CA ARG A 128 -5.23 -0.58 -0.49
C ARG A 128 -5.98 -1.84 -0.03
N ARG A 129 -7.15 -1.69 0.60
CA ARG A 129 -7.97 -2.85 1.00
C ARG A 129 -8.47 -3.64 -0.20
N PHE A 130 -8.91 -2.95 -1.26
CA PHE A 130 -9.34 -3.57 -2.50
C PHE A 130 -8.23 -4.42 -3.13
N HIS A 131 -7.05 -3.86 -3.35
CA HIS A 131 -5.89 -4.61 -3.85
C HIS A 131 -5.54 -5.79 -2.95
N ARG A 132 -5.53 -5.57 -1.62
CA ARG A 132 -5.29 -6.65 -0.66
C ARG A 132 -6.28 -7.79 -0.79
N GLN A 133 -7.54 -7.51 -1.06
CA GLN A 133 -8.57 -8.54 -1.29
C GLN A 133 -8.29 -9.34 -2.57
N ILE A 134 -7.86 -8.71 -3.65
CA ILE A 134 -7.41 -9.43 -4.87
C ILE A 134 -6.21 -10.33 -4.56
N HIS A 135 -5.23 -9.83 -3.77
CA HIS A 135 -4.07 -10.64 -3.38
C HIS A 135 -4.51 -11.90 -2.62
N LEU A 136 -5.44 -11.78 -1.69
CA LEU A 136 -5.97 -12.92 -0.94
C LEU A 136 -6.74 -13.90 -1.83
N ALA A 137 -7.58 -13.39 -2.72
CA ALA A 137 -8.35 -14.17 -3.68
C ALA A 137 -7.46 -14.92 -4.71
N SER A 138 -6.17 -14.55 -4.84
CA SER A 138 -5.21 -15.32 -5.64
C SER A 138 -4.92 -16.70 -5.07
N HIS A 139 -5.26 -16.95 -3.79
CA HIS A 139 -4.96 -18.17 -3.02
C HIS A 139 -3.48 -18.59 -3.05
N ASN A 140 -2.56 -17.64 -3.28
CA ASN A 140 -1.12 -17.87 -3.32
C ASN A 140 -0.42 -17.13 -2.18
N ARG A 141 -0.17 -17.84 -1.06
CA ARG A 141 0.46 -17.28 0.15
C ARG A 141 1.84 -16.65 -0.10
N TYR A 142 2.62 -17.19 -1.03
CA TYR A 142 3.95 -16.67 -1.33
C TYR A 142 3.87 -15.36 -2.11
N LEU A 143 2.94 -15.26 -3.06
CA LEU A 143 2.67 -14.01 -3.77
C LEU A 143 2.19 -12.91 -2.83
N VAL A 144 1.27 -13.24 -1.91
CA VAL A 144 0.78 -12.34 -0.87
C VAL A 144 1.94 -11.78 -0.02
N GLN A 145 2.89 -12.64 0.40
CA GLN A 145 4.06 -12.20 1.17
C GLN A 145 4.96 -11.22 0.39
N GLN A 146 5.19 -11.46 -0.90
CA GLN A 146 5.98 -10.55 -1.73
C GLN A 146 5.26 -9.21 -1.95
N LEU A 147 3.96 -9.23 -2.20
CA LEU A 147 3.14 -8.04 -2.32
C LEU A 147 3.10 -7.23 -1.01
N ASP A 148 3.08 -7.88 0.14
CA ASP A 148 3.19 -7.18 1.43
C ASP A 148 4.51 -6.39 1.56
N LEU A 149 5.64 -6.89 1.02
CA LEU A 149 6.90 -6.15 0.99
C LEU A 149 6.81 -4.93 0.06
N VAL A 150 6.25 -5.12 -1.14
CA VAL A 150 6.03 -4.02 -2.10
C VAL A 150 5.18 -2.91 -1.47
N TYR A 151 4.08 -3.27 -0.81
CA TYR A 151 3.18 -2.30 -0.18
C TYR A 151 3.81 -1.56 1.00
N ARG A 152 4.72 -2.19 1.74
CA ARG A 152 5.53 -1.49 2.77
C ARG A 152 6.39 -0.40 2.15
N SER A 153 7.07 -0.70 1.03
CA SER A 153 7.85 0.31 0.32
C SER A 153 6.97 1.45 -0.23
N MET A 154 5.74 1.15 -0.62
CA MET A 154 4.78 2.18 -1.05
C MET A 154 4.34 3.13 0.08
N ALA A 155 4.41 2.72 1.35
CA ALA A 155 4.15 3.61 2.49
C ALA A 155 5.15 4.77 2.58
N LEU A 156 6.33 4.63 1.94
CA LEU A 156 7.34 5.70 1.83
C LEU A 156 6.97 6.81 0.83
N MET A 157 5.82 6.72 0.18
CA MET A 157 5.36 7.77 -0.74
C MET A 157 4.58 8.84 0.01
N ALA A 158 4.99 10.11 -0.15
CA ALA A 158 4.41 11.24 0.58
C ALA A 158 2.93 11.54 0.23
N THR A 159 2.51 11.23 -1.00
CA THR A 159 1.14 11.51 -1.49
C THR A 159 0.54 10.28 -2.17
N THR A 160 -0.74 10.32 -2.51
CA THR A 160 -1.41 9.29 -3.31
C THR A 160 -1.67 9.79 -4.73
N SER A 161 -1.56 8.92 -5.73
CA SER A 161 -1.98 9.26 -7.11
C SER A 161 -3.47 9.63 -7.20
N LEU A 162 -4.28 9.17 -6.25
CA LEU A 162 -5.71 9.49 -6.16
C LEU A 162 -5.98 10.96 -5.80
N ALA A 163 -4.96 11.74 -5.43
CA ALA A 163 -5.08 13.18 -5.24
C ALA A 163 -5.17 13.96 -6.56
N ALA A 164 -4.81 13.36 -7.70
CA ALA A 164 -4.97 13.99 -9.00
C ALA A 164 -6.46 14.15 -9.36
N VAL A 165 -6.80 15.28 -9.99
CA VAL A 165 -8.19 15.62 -10.36
C VAL A 165 -8.81 14.53 -11.23
N GLY A 166 -10.00 14.05 -10.87
CA GLY A 166 -10.74 13.01 -11.60
C GLY A 166 -10.14 11.61 -11.50
N ARG A 167 -9.01 11.44 -10.80
CA ARG A 167 -8.36 10.12 -10.68
C ARG A 167 -9.18 9.14 -9.82
N GLY A 168 -9.89 9.64 -8.82
CA GLY A 168 -10.75 8.80 -7.98
C GLY A 168 -11.81 8.06 -8.80
N GLU A 169 -12.56 8.79 -9.63
CA GLU A 169 -13.61 8.21 -10.49
C GLU A 169 -13.04 7.21 -11.51
N THR A 170 -11.94 7.59 -12.18
CA THR A 170 -11.30 6.72 -13.18
C THR A 170 -10.71 5.47 -12.54
N ALA A 171 -10.15 5.55 -11.33
CA ALA A 171 -9.66 4.39 -10.58
C ALA A 171 -10.77 3.40 -10.24
N LEU A 172 -11.94 3.90 -9.79
CA LEU A 172 -13.08 3.04 -9.49
C LEU A 172 -13.65 2.36 -10.74
N ALA A 173 -13.68 3.07 -11.89
CA ALA A 173 -14.07 2.46 -13.15
C ALA A 173 -13.09 1.36 -13.59
N GLU A 174 -11.78 1.56 -13.37
CA GLU A 174 -10.75 0.57 -13.61
C GLU A 174 -10.91 -0.64 -12.68
N HIS A 175 -11.19 -0.42 -11.38
CA HIS A 175 -11.48 -1.49 -10.41
C HIS A 175 -12.69 -2.33 -10.85
N GLY A 176 -13.76 -1.69 -11.35
CA GLY A 176 -14.91 -2.39 -11.90
C GLY A 176 -14.52 -3.36 -13.01
N LYS A 177 -13.71 -2.91 -13.98
CA LYS A 177 -13.23 -3.76 -15.07
C LYS A 177 -12.37 -4.94 -14.57
N ILE A 178 -11.55 -4.73 -13.55
CA ILE A 178 -10.75 -5.80 -12.94
C ILE A 178 -11.68 -6.85 -12.31
N VAL A 179 -12.69 -6.42 -11.55
CA VAL A 179 -13.65 -7.34 -10.91
C VAL A 179 -14.49 -8.06 -11.95
N ASP A 180 -14.88 -7.40 -13.04
CA ASP A 180 -15.61 -8.05 -14.13
C ASP A 180 -14.78 -9.16 -14.79
N ALA A 181 -13.51 -8.89 -15.13
CA ALA A 181 -12.61 -9.91 -15.68
C ALA A 181 -12.37 -11.09 -14.70
N ILE A 182 -12.26 -10.82 -13.39
CA ILE A 182 -12.15 -11.86 -12.37
C ILE A 182 -13.46 -12.70 -12.32
N THR A 183 -14.60 -12.05 -12.39
CA THR A 183 -15.92 -12.72 -12.39
C THR A 183 -16.12 -13.64 -13.60
N ASP A 184 -15.68 -13.19 -14.76
CA ASP A 184 -15.77 -13.94 -16.02
C ASP A 184 -14.74 -15.10 -16.09
N GLY A 185 -13.83 -15.19 -15.10
CA GLY A 185 -12.74 -16.16 -15.10
C GLY A 185 -11.67 -15.88 -16.17
N ASP A 186 -11.71 -14.69 -16.80
CA ASP A 186 -10.74 -14.29 -17.83
C ASP A 186 -9.42 -13.83 -17.19
N SER A 187 -8.54 -14.82 -17.03
CA SER A 187 -7.25 -14.65 -16.38
C SER A 187 -6.33 -13.63 -17.05
N ASP A 188 -6.36 -13.57 -18.39
CA ASP A 188 -5.49 -12.66 -19.15
C ASP A 188 -6.07 -11.24 -19.14
N ALA A 189 -7.38 -11.08 -19.28
CA ALA A 189 -8.04 -9.79 -19.13
C ALA A 189 -7.85 -9.22 -17.72
N ALA A 190 -7.98 -10.03 -16.67
CA ALA A 190 -7.76 -9.60 -15.29
C ALA A 190 -6.31 -9.12 -15.06
N TYR A 191 -5.32 -9.85 -15.58
CA TYR A 191 -3.91 -9.47 -15.53
C TYR A 191 -3.67 -8.12 -16.22
N GLU A 192 -4.12 -7.97 -17.45
CA GLU A 192 -3.89 -6.73 -18.22
C GLU A 192 -4.65 -5.54 -17.65
N ALA A 193 -5.87 -5.74 -17.16
CA ALA A 193 -6.67 -4.68 -16.52
C ALA A 193 -5.95 -4.15 -15.28
N LEU A 194 -5.42 -5.03 -14.42
CA LEU A 194 -4.70 -4.59 -13.22
C LEU A 194 -3.36 -3.94 -13.53
N LYS A 195 -2.59 -4.47 -14.49
CA LYS A 195 -1.35 -3.83 -14.95
C LYS A 195 -1.60 -2.42 -15.51
N SER A 196 -2.63 -2.27 -16.34
CA SER A 196 -3.03 -0.97 -16.88
C SER A 196 -3.38 0.01 -15.76
N HIS A 197 -4.18 -0.41 -14.77
CA HIS A 197 -4.52 0.39 -13.60
C HIS A 197 -3.27 0.89 -12.85
N ILE A 198 -2.31 -0.01 -12.57
CA ILE A 198 -1.07 0.35 -11.87
C ILE A 198 -0.21 1.29 -12.71
N SER A 199 -0.10 1.06 -14.02
CA SER A 199 0.67 1.92 -14.93
C SER A 199 0.10 3.34 -15.01
N ILE A 200 -1.23 3.47 -15.05
CA ILE A 200 -1.91 4.78 -15.02
C ILE A 200 -1.64 5.46 -13.67
N ALA A 201 -1.73 4.74 -12.55
CA ALA A 201 -1.42 5.28 -11.23
C ALA A 201 0.04 5.78 -11.13
N PHE A 202 1.00 5.09 -11.75
CA PHE A 202 2.39 5.53 -11.82
C PHE A 202 2.56 6.83 -12.58
N VAL A 203 1.98 6.93 -13.78
CA VAL A 203 2.05 8.16 -14.60
C VAL A 203 1.44 9.35 -13.86
N GLN A 204 0.29 9.17 -13.21
CA GLN A 204 -0.33 10.23 -12.41
C GLN A 204 0.55 10.65 -11.23
N ARG A 205 1.23 9.68 -10.60
CA ARG A 205 2.16 9.96 -9.53
C ARG A 205 3.34 10.82 -10.01
N LEU A 206 3.96 10.46 -11.14
CA LEU A 206 5.07 11.22 -11.71
C LEU A 206 4.67 12.68 -12.01
N LYS A 207 3.44 12.91 -12.47
CA LYS A 207 2.92 14.27 -12.72
C LYS A 207 2.81 15.06 -11.42
N LEU A 208 2.22 14.49 -10.36
CA LEU A 208 2.09 15.15 -9.05
C LEU A 208 3.45 15.49 -8.44
N ASP A 209 4.44 14.59 -8.56
CA ASP A 209 5.78 14.84 -8.03
C ASP A 209 6.51 15.93 -8.82
N ALA A 210 6.31 16.03 -10.14
CA ALA A 210 6.84 17.10 -10.97
C ALA A 210 6.19 18.47 -10.64
N GLU A 211 4.87 18.51 -10.45
CA GLU A 211 4.13 19.71 -10.05
C GLU A 211 4.58 20.22 -8.66
N ALA A 212 4.73 19.32 -7.70
CA ALA A 212 5.22 19.64 -6.35
C ALA A 212 6.65 20.20 -6.37
N SER A 213 7.52 19.64 -7.22
CA SER A 213 8.89 20.13 -7.40
C SER A 213 8.93 21.53 -8.03
N ALA A 214 8.06 21.80 -9.00
CA ALA A 214 7.97 23.11 -9.65
C ALA A 214 7.42 24.21 -8.73
N ALA A 215 6.54 23.85 -7.78
CA ALA A 215 5.97 24.81 -6.81
C ALA A 215 6.94 25.22 -5.70
N ASN A 216 8.06 24.50 -5.54
CA ASN A 216 9.10 24.77 -4.53
C ASN A 216 10.32 25.54 -5.09
N LEU A 217 10.28 25.94 -6.37
CA LEU A 217 11.27 26.77 -7.06
C LEU A 217 10.82 28.23 -7.14
#